data_8ec6c8d420e4ca0476795c37645d7b39
#
_entry.id   8ec6c8d420e4ca0476795c37645d7b39
#
_cell.length_a   1.000
_cell.length_b   1.000
_cell.length_c   1.000
_cell.angle_alpha   90.00
_cell.angle_beta   90.00
_cell.angle_gamma   90.00
#
_symmetry.space_group_name_H-M   'P 1'
#
loop_
_entity.id
_entity.type
_entity.pdbx_description
1 polymer ?
#
loop_
_entity_poly.entity_id
_entity_poly.type
_entity_poly.pdbx_seq_one_letter_code
_entity_poly.pdbx_strand_id
1 'polypeptide(L)'
;MKLRLLTFLAVLCVASCTLGEYDFVNNRIPSDGPSRPSPSPEVEAEPFVPVISIDVKGGGGIESKEEYVKVNVTIQETEDIVYSAAGRAKGRGNATWGYEKKPYKIKFDEKLGVLGFAANKEWVLLAEYCDKSLMRTAYMCELARTVGLPYPIHYRHVNLYLNGKYMGIYVLTDQVEKKSHRVDIEDDGFLFENDNYFWEEPLNFMTDLRQYWYTFKYPDPEDGEIVSGDKNYRFITGFMNDFEAALYGDTFKDPEIGYRKYIDVEAFAKWFLVQELIANLEPNMYYVLPSRDSKLQIGPVWDAEWSLGLAYREDEYAGWASLPTQPDRHQQIWSKWKYFGRLFEDPYFVSVVRAEWEMLKLQLPTFQTKMQSVAASISEAQAANFDRWHTLTWHVSVGLICEGTWEKEVQYVETFFADRIGWLDTFLARL
;
A
#
# COMPACT_ATOMS: atom_id res chain seq x y z
N MET A 1 33.02 48.18 47.80
CA MET A 1 34.49 48.12 47.71
C MET A 1 34.88 47.05 46.71
N LYS A 2 35.44 47.52 45.59
CA LYS A 2 36.22 46.79 44.52
C LYS A 2 35.69 45.41 44.02
N LEU A 3 34.97 45.36 42.91
CA LEU A 3 35.30 45.13 41.51
C LEU A 3 36.57 44.27 41.25
N ARG A 4 36.40 43.06 40.71
CA ARG A 4 37.35 42.48 39.77
C ARG A 4 36.62 41.61 38.72
N LEU A 5 36.66 42.12 37.51
CA LEU A 5 36.39 41.51 36.22
C LEU A 5 37.47 40.45 35.95
N LEU A 6 37.09 39.27 35.51
CA LEU A 6 38.00 38.31 34.87
C LEU A 6 37.34 37.77 33.61
N THR A 7 37.86 38.28 32.52
CA THR A 7 37.69 37.84 31.12
C THR A 7 38.33 36.47 30.94
N PHE A 8 37.59 35.48 30.42
CA PHE A 8 38.18 34.25 29.91
C PHE A 8 37.98 34.20 28.41
N LEU A 9 39.10 34.21 27.72
CA LEU A 9 39.28 34.00 26.27
C LEU A 9 38.92 32.55 25.93
N ALA A 10 37.98 32.34 25.04
CA ALA A 10 37.74 31.03 24.42
C ALA A 10 38.70 30.86 23.24
N VAL A 11 39.60 29.88 23.36
CA VAL A 11 40.45 29.41 22.28
C VAL A 11 39.65 28.38 21.46
N LEU A 12 39.38 28.68 20.21
CA LEU A 12 38.90 27.73 19.22
C LEU A 12 40.04 26.78 18.83
N CYS A 13 39.95 25.52 19.23
CA CYS A 13 40.73 24.45 18.61
C CYS A 13 39.93 23.90 17.43
N VAL A 14 40.33 24.23 16.22
CA VAL A 14 39.90 23.58 14.97
C VAL A 14 40.69 22.28 14.87
N ALA A 15 40.07 21.16 15.16
CA ALA A 15 40.61 19.85 14.82
C ALA A 15 40.23 19.49 13.39
N SER A 16 41.20 19.59 12.50
CA SER A 16 41.12 19.07 11.14
C SER A 16 41.21 17.56 11.15
N CYS A 17 40.07 16.86 10.93
CA CYS A 17 40.10 15.45 10.62
C CYS A 17 40.22 15.30 9.09
N THR A 18 41.40 14.90 8.67
CA THR A 18 41.65 14.41 7.30
C THR A 18 40.93 13.09 7.12
N LEU A 19 39.89 13.09 6.25
CA LEU A 19 39.27 11.89 5.73
C LEU A 19 40.20 11.26 4.70
N GLY A 20 40.60 10.02 4.94
CA GLY A 20 41.40 9.24 4.02
C GLY A 20 40.60 8.95 2.74
N GLU A 21 41.30 9.17 1.63
CA GLU A 21 40.82 8.79 0.29
C GLU A 21 40.66 7.27 0.20
N TYR A 22 39.43 6.83 -0.09
CA TYR A 22 39.19 5.47 -0.57
C TYR A 22 39.30 5.49 -2.10
N ASP A 23 40.31 4.83 -2.62
CA ASP A 23 40.50 4.56 -4.05
C ASP A 23 39.38 3.64 -4.55
N PHE A 24 38.45 4.18 -5.36
CA PHE A 24 37.56 3.39 -6.19
C PHE A 24 38.35 2.82 -7.39
N VAL A 25 38.61 1.52 -7.38
CA VAL A 25 39.13 0.80 -8.50
C VAL A 25 38.13 0.83 -9.66
N ASN A 26 38.53 1.52 -10.73
CA ASN A 26 37.83 1.61 -12.02
C ASN A 26 37.72 0.22 -12.69
N ASN A 27 36.57 -0.44 -12.58
CA ASN A 27 36.16 -1.47 -13.52
C ASN A 27 35.26 -0.82 -14.60
N ARG A 28 35.91 -0.45 -15.73
CA ARG A 28 35.18 -0.01 -16.93
C ARG A 28 34.56 -1.23 -17.60
N ILE A 29 33.23 -1.29 -17.62
CA ILE A 29 32.47 -2.07 -18.60
C ILE A 29 32.38 -1.23 -19.88
N PRO A 30 32.65 -1.78 -21.08
CA PRO A 30 32.55 -1.02 -22.33
C PRO A 30 31.08 -0.66 -22.60
N SER A 31 30.81 0.63 -22.77
CA SER A 31 29.51 1.13 -23.18
C SER A 31 29.51 1.28 -24.70
N ASP A 32 28.90 0.31 -25.41
CA ASP A 32 28.45 0.51 -26.78
C ASP A 32 26.92 0.34 -26.81
N GLY A 33 26.24 1.41 -26.46
CA GLY A 33 24.84 1.64 -26.72
C GLY A 33 24.62 3.12 -27.05
N PRO A 34 23.62 3.48 -27.87
CA PRO A 34 23.45 4.86 -28.33
C PRO A 34 23.22 5.79 -27.13
N SER A 35 24.03 6.85 -27.10
CA SER A 35 24.02 7.91 -26.09
C SER A 35 22.61 8.55 -26.00
N ARG A 36 22.02 8.48 -24.83
CA ARG A 36 20.79 9.20 -24.49
C ARG A 36 21.09 10.71 -24.55
N PRO A 37 20.30 11.52 -25.27
CA PRO A 37 20.47 12.96 -25.25
C PRO A 37 20.22 13.51 -23.84
N SER A 38 21.02 14.51 -23.46
CA SER A 38 20.86 15.26 -22.20
C SER A 38 19.47 15.90 -22.15
N PRO A 39 18.79 15.92 -20.99
CA PRO A 39 17.49 16.56 -20.89
C PRO A 39 17.65 18.06 -21.16
N SER A 40 16.85 18.56 -22.09
CA SER A 40 16.58 20.00 -22.26
C SER A 40 15.88 20.54 -21.00
N PRO A 41 15.94 21.88 -20.71
CA PRO A 41 15.24 22.44 -19.57
C PRO A 41 13.75 22.08 -19.66
N GLU A 42 13.22 21.53 -18.56
CA GLU A 42 11.82 21.12 -18.43
C GLU A 42 10.91 22.30 -18.75
N VAL A 43 10.25 22.22 -19.90
CA VAL A 43 8.93 22.82 -20.07
C VAL A 43 8.03 21.96 -19.20
N GLU A 44 7.36 22.51 -18.19
CA GLU A 44 6.29 21.84 -17.47
C GLU A 44 5.29 21.35 -18.52
N ALA A 45 5.38 20.07 -18.87
CA ALA A 45 4.41 19.45 -19.75
C ALA A 45 3.08 19.39 -19.00
N GLU A 46 1.98 19.81 -19.62
CA GLU A 46 0.63 19.62 -19.14
C GLU A 46 0.47 18.18 -18.60
N PRO A 47 -0.23 17.98 -17.49
CA PRO A 47 -0.27 16.67 -16.81
C PRO A 47 -0.99 15.64 -17.68
N PHE A 48 -0.23 14.87 -18.43
CA PHE A 48 -0.75 13.78 -19.25
C PHE A 48 -1.10 12.56 -18.36
N VAL A 49 -2.39 12.20 -18.31
CA VAL A 49 -2.82 10.95 -17.67
C VAL A 49 -2.64 9.81 -18.69
N PRO A 50 -1.76 8.82 -18.44
CA PRO A 50 -1.52 7.71 -19.34
C PRO A 50 -2.80 6.97 -19.71
N VAL A 51 -2.82 6.37 -20.90
CA VAL A 51 -3.99 5.64 -21.42
C VAL A 51 -3.68 4.15 -21.52
N ILE A 52 -4.60 3.33 -21.02
CA ILE A 52 -4.62 1.89 -21.26
C ILE A 52 -5.87 1.55 -22.05
N SER A 53 -5.68 0.96 -23.25
CA SER A 53 -6.76 0.46 -24.09
C SER A 53 -6.75 -1.06 -24.14
N ILE A 54 -7.84 -1.69 -23.75
CA ILE A 54 -8.03 -3.15 -23.78
C ILE A 54 -9.00 -3.50 -24.89
N ASP A 55 -8.55 -4.25 -25.90
CA ASP A 55 -9.36 -4.76 -26.97
C ASP A 55 -9.56 -6.27 -26.84
N VAL A 56 -10.79 -6.72 -26.60
CA VAL A 56 -11.12 -8.13 -26.45
C VAL A 56 -11.12 -8.79 -27.84
N LYS A 57 -10.29 -9.83 -28.02
CA LYS A 57 -10.21 -10.57 -29.29
C LYS A 57 -11.52 -11.31 -29.58
N GLY A 58 -12.09 -11.04 -30.74
CA GLY A 58 -13.37 -11.59 -31.13
C GLY A 58 -14.59 -10.79 -30.65
N GLY A 59 -14.39 -9.64 -30.01
CA GLY A 59 -15.44 -8.79 -29.45
C GLY A 59 -15.99 -9.33 -28.12
N GLY A 60 -16.98 -8.63 -27.58
CA GLY A 60 -17.57 -8.99 -26.27
C GLY A 60 -16.94 -8.21 -25.10
N GLY A 61 -17.39 -8.52 -23.86
CA GLY A 61 -16.95 -7.88 -22.63
C GLY A 61 -15.98 -8.75 -21.83
N ILE A 62 -15.52 -8.20 -20.71
CA ILE A 62 -14.87 -8.94 -19.64
C ILE A 62 -15.96 -9.12 -18.56
N GLU A 63 -16.57 -10.30 -18.51
CA GLU A 63 -17.81 -10.54 -17.75
C GLU A 63 -17.63 -11.52 -16.59
N SER A 64 -16.43 -12.11 -16.44
CA SER A 64 -16.14 -13.10 -15.40
C SER A 64 -14.94 -12.70 -14.56
N LYS A 65 -14.96 -13.03 -13.27
CA LYS A 65 -13.80 -12.99 -12.37
C LYS A 65 -12.95 -14.25 -12.49
N GLU A 66 -13.52 -15.35 -12.96
CA GLU A 66 -12.87 -16.65 -13.01
C GLU A 66 -12.20 -16.88 -14.37
N GLU A 67 -12.89 -16.55 -15.45
CA GLU A 67 -12.45 -16.84 -16.79
C GLU A 67 -11.72 -15.67 -17.45
N TYR A 68 -10.53 -15.96 -17.99
CA TYR A 68 -9.78 -14.99 -18.78
C TYR A 68 -10.28 -14.93 -20.23
N VAL A 69 -10.46 -13.73 -20.74
CA VAL A 69 -10.63 -13.47 -22.17
C VAL A 69 -9.32 -13.01 -22.81
N LYS A 70 -9.06 -13.40 -24.06
CA LYS A 70 -7.87 -12.94 -24.80
C LYS A 70 -8.04 -11.48 -25.20
N VAL A 71 -6.99 -10.69 -24.97
CA VAL A 71 -6.98 -9.25 -25.26
C VAL A 71 -5.73 -8.84 -26.02
N ASN A 72 -5.80 -7.67 -26.66
CA ASN A 72 -4.65 -6.86 -26.99
C ASN A 72 -4.72 -5.60 -26.11
N VAL A 73 -3.61 -5.23 -25.47
CA VAL A 73 -3.55 -4.07 -24.60
C VAL A 73 -2.60 -3.05 -25.21
N THR A 74 -3.08 -1.85 -25.49
CA THR A 74 -2.27 -0.73 -25.92
C THR A 74 -2.08 0.23 -24.76
N ILE A 75 -0.84 0.63 -24.52
CA ILE A 75 -0.45 1.54 -23.46
C ILE A 75 0.14 2.78 -24.12
N GLN A 76 -0.41 3.94 -23.80
CA GLN A 76 0.13 5.24 -24.16
C GLN A 76 0.64 5.91 -22.88
N GLU A 77 1.97 5.96 -22.72
CA GLU A 77 2.63 6.55 -21.55
C GLU A 77 2.69 8.07 -21.61
N THR A 78 2.93 8.58 -22.82
CA THR A 78 2.96 10.01 -23.17
C THR A 78 2.34 10.19 -24.55
N GLU A 79 2.28 11.39 -25.07
CA GLU A 79 1.82 11.64 -26.46
C GLU A 79 2.62 10.85 -27.50
N ASP A 80 3.92 10.67 -27.28
CA ASP A 80 4.86 10.05 -28.22
C ASP A 80 5.15 8.56 -27.93
N ILE A 81 4.92 8.08 -26.71
CA ILE A 81 5.29 6.72 -26.30
C ILE A 81 4.04 5.84 -26.27
N VAL A 82 3.89 5.02 -27.32
CA VAL A 82 2.79 4.07 -27.46
C VAL A 82 3.33 2.68 -27.80
N TYR A 83 2.86 1.67 -27.08
CA TYR A 83 3.20 0.26 -27.34
C TYR A 83 2.03 -0.66 -27.04
N SER A 84 2.06 -1.87 -27.59
CA SER A 84 0.97 -2.85 -27.41
C SER A 84 1.52 -4.23 -27.10
N ALA A 85 0.76 -5.00 -26.34
CA ALA A 85 1.07 -6.38 -26.02
C ALA A 85 -0.18 -7.25 -26.00
N ALA A 86 0.00 -8.52 -26.40
CA ALA A 86 -1.02 -9.55 -26.26
C ALA A 86 -1.07 -10.07 -24.83
N GLY A 87 -2.25 -10.48 -24.42
CA GLY A 87 -2.47 -11.05 -23.11
C GLY A 87 -3.89 -11.54 -22.92
N ARG A 88 -4.28 -11.63 -21.67
CA ARG A 88 -5.62 -11.98 -21.24
C ARG A 88 -6.05 -11.09 -20.10
N ALA A 89 -7.35 -10.87 -19.95
CA ALA A 89 -7.92 -10.08 -18.87
C ALA A 89 -9.13 -10.78 -18.27
N LYS A 90 -9.37 -10.53 -16.99
CA LYS A 90 -10.59 -10.96 -16.28
C LYS A 90 -11.03 -9.90 -15.29
N GLY A 91 -12.23 -10.01 -14.78
CA GLY A 91 -12.70 -9.25 -13.64
C GLY A 91 -11.94 -9.59 -12.37
N ARG A 92 -12.03 -8.72 -11.35
CA ARG A 92 -11.49 -8.97 -10.02
C ARG A 92 -12.32 -8.28 -8.93
N GLY A 93 -11.95 -8.52 -7.69
CA GLY A 93 -12.58 -7.96 -6.51
C GLY A 93 -13.84 -8.71 -6.08
N ASN A 94 -14.28 -8.50 -4.84
CA ASN A 94 -15.49 -9.10 -4.28
C ASN A 94 -16.66 -8.11 -4.41
N ALA A 95 -16.85 -7.22 -3.45
CA ALA A 95 -17.90 -6.21 -3.50
C ALA A 95 -17.77 -5.28 -4.71
N THR A 96 -16.53 -4.88 -5.05
CA THR A 96 -16.25 -3.96 -6.17
C THR A 96 -16.62 -4.51 -7.54
N TRP A 97 -16.62 -5.83 -7.72
CA TRP A 97 -17.16 -6.46 -8.93
C TRP A 97 -18.68 -6.29 -9.10
N GLY A 98 -19.39 -6.03 -8.00
CA GLY A 98 -20.84 -5.76 -8.01
C GLY A 98 -21.20 -4.37 -8.57
N TYR A 99 -20.27 -3.41 -8.59
CA TYR A 99 -20.53 -2.05 -9.07
C TYR A 99 -20.53 -1.96 -10.61
N GLU A 100 -21.04 -0.85 -11.16
CA GLU A 100 -21.09 -0.61 -12.61
C GLU A 100 -19.69 -0.45 -13.21
N LYS A 101 -18.80 0.29 -12.53
CA LYS A 101 -17.41 0.44 -12.92
C LYS A 101 -16.59 -0.72 -12.37
N LYS A 102 -16.25 -1.66 -13.24
CA LYS A 102 -15.62 -2.93 -12.88
C LYS A 102 -14.10 -2.83 -12.76
N PRO A 103 -13.48 -3.39 -11.72
CA PRO A 103 -12.03 -3.57 -11.69
C PRO A 103 -11.60 -4.80 -12.51
N TYR A 104 -10.34 -4.74 -13.02
CA TYR A 104 -9.81 -5.78 -13.91
C TYR A 104 -8.43 -6.25 -13.46
N LYS A 105 -8.10 -7.49 -13.87
CA LYS A 105 -6.76 -8.06 -13.84
C LYS A 105 -6.31 -8.33 -15.26
N ILE A 106 -5.09 -7.86 -15.60
CA ILE A 106 -4.43 -8.12 -16.86
C ILE A 106 -3.28 -9.10 -16.63
N LYS A 107 -3.13 -10.08 -17.53
CA LYS A 107 -1.99 -10.99 -17.57
C LYS A 107 -1.42 -11.01 -18.99
N PHE A 108 -0.29 -10.36 -19.19
CA PHE A 108 0.42 -10.37 -20.48
C PHE A 108 1.01 -11.75 -20.78
N ASP A 109 1.12 -12.08 -22.05
CA ASP A 109 1.74 -13.33 -22.50
C ASP A 109 3.24 -13.34 -22.14
N GLU A 110 3.91 -12.17 -22.26
CA GLU A 110 5.31 -11.94 -21.87
C GLU A 110 5.41 -10.85 -20.81
N LYS A 111 6.54 -10.82 -20.07
CA LYS A 111 6.81 -9.75 -19.10
C LYS A 111 6.93 -8.42 -19.83
N LEU A 112 6.20 -7.43 -19.36
CA LEU A 112 6.17 -6.08 -19.92
C LEU A 112 6.38 -5.04 -18.82
N GLY A 113 7.31 -4.11 -19.02
CA GLY A 113 7.38 -2.88 -18.23
C GLY A 113 6.22 -1.96 -18.64
N VAL A 114 5.50 -1.45 -17.68
CA VAL A 114 4.33 -0.60 -17.90
C VAL A 114 4.51 0.70 -17.12
N LEU A 115 4.40 1.84 -17.80
CA LEU A 115 4.48 3.17 -17.18
C LEU A 115 5.72 3.38 -16.30
N GLY A 116 6.87 2.85 -16.76
CA GLY A 116 8.15 2.93 -16.03
C GLY A 116 8.31 1.92 -14.89
N PHE A 117 7.31 1.08 -14.61
CA PHE A 117 7.44 0.01 -13.62
C PHE A 117 8.21 -1.19 -14.18
N ALA A 118 8.83 -1.95 -13.29
CA ALA A 118 9.59 -3.14 -13.65
C ALA A 118 8.73 -4.17 -14.39
N ALA A 119 9.35 -4.86 -15.37
CA ALA A 119 8.62 -5.77 -16.25
C ALA A 119 7.98 -6.94 -15.50
N ASN A 120 6.67 -7.07 -15.64
CA ASN A 120 5.88 -8.17 -15.08
C ASN A 120 4.79 -8.63 -16.04
N LYS A 121 4.21 -9.82 -15.77
CA LYS A 121 3.06 -10.32 -16.54
C LYS A 121 1.74 -9.80 -15.96
N GLU A 122 1.60 -9.67 -14.65
CA GLU A 122 0.32 -9.44 -13.98
C GLU A 122 0.20 -8.03 -13.43
N TRP A 123 -0.92 -7.37 -13.77
CA TRP A 123 -1.25 -6.01 -13.39
C TRP A 123 -2.72 -5.91 -12.98
N VAL A 124 -3.00 -5.00 -12.07
CA VAL A 124 -4.35 -4.77 -11.55
C VAL A 124 -4.80 -3.36 -11.94
N LEU A 125 -6.06 -3.24 -12.35
CA LEU A 125 -6.75 -1.98 -12.60
C LEU A 125 -7.87 -1.84 -11.56
N LEU A 126 -7.64 -1.02 -10.54
CA LEU A 126 -8.62 -0.68 -9.52
C LEU A 126 -9.60 0.36 -10.08
N ALA A 127 -10.88 0.16 -9.84
CA ALA A 127 -11.93 1.01 -10.42
C ALA A 127 -12.15 2.31 -9.67
N GLU A 128 -11.84 2.38 -8.36
CA GLU A 128 -12.07 3.54 -7.50
C GLU A 128 -13.52 4.08 -7.59
N TYR A 129 -14.51 3.18 -7.69
CA TYR A 129 -15.89 3.58 -7.96
C TYR A 129 -16.56 4.27 -6.78
N CYS A 130 -16.23 3.83 -5.56
CA CYS A 130 -16.71 4.45 -4.34
C CYS A 130 -15.89 5.68 -3.96
N ASP A 131 -14.60 5.72 -4.31
CA ASP A 131 -13.73 6.85 -4.02
C ASP A 131 -13.88 7.99 -5.04
N LYS A 132 -14.72 8.95 -4.72
CA LYS A 132 -14.95 10.11 -5.58
C LYS A 132 -13.80 11.10 -5.62
N SER A 133 -12.88 11.03 -4.64
CA SER A 133 -11.63 11.79 -4.68
C SER A 133 -10.63 11.21 -5.68
N LEU A 134 -10.71 9.89 -5.95
CA LEU A 134 -9.71 9.11 -6.72
C LEU A 134 -8.32 9.12 -6.07
N MET A 135 -8.23 9.40 -4.76
CA MET A 135 -6.95 9.67 -4.07
C MET A 135 -6.61 8.65 -2.98
N ARG A 136 -7.57 7.86 -2.48
CA ARG A 136 -7.37 7.03 -1.28
C ARG A 136 -6.31 5.96 -1.46
N THR A 137 -6.33 5.26 -2.58
CA THR A 137 -5.26 4.30 -2.94
C THR A 137 -3.90 4.98 -3.07
N ALA A 138 -3.86 6.18 -3.67
CA ALA A 138 -2.62 6.95 -3.78
C ALA A 138 -2.07 7.35 -2.41
N TYR A 139 -2.92 7.81 -1.48
CA TYR A 139 -2.52 8.12 -0.10
C TYR A 139 -1.91 6.92 0.61
N MET A 140 -2.54 5.74 0.53
CA MET A 140 -2.01 4.51 1.11
C MET A 140 -0.62 4.17 0.55
N CYS A 141 -0.49 4.14 -0.78
CA CYS A 141 0.75 3.74 -1.44
C CYS A 141 1.91 4.72 -1.15
N GLU A 142 1.65 6.02 -1.22
CA GLU A 142 2.68 7.04 -0.95
C GLU A 142 3.02 7.11 0.54
N LEU A 143 2.06 6.94 1.43
CA LEU A 143 2.32 6.93 2.87
C LEU A 143 3.16 5.72 3.28
N ALA A 144 2.85 4.53 2.74
CA ALA A 144 3.65 3.31 2.96
C ALA A 144 5.10 3.50 2.49
N ARG A 145 5.30 4.16 1.34
CA ARG A 145 6.63 4.51 0.82
C ARG A 145 7.32 5.53 1.71
N THR A 146 6.60 6.56 2.16
CA THR A 146 7.14 7.64 2.97
C THR A 146 7.61 7.14 4.35
N VAL A 147 6.86 6.25 4.99
CA VAL A 147 7.28 5.66 6.28
C VAL A 147 8.37 4.60 6.13
N GLY A 148 8.69 4.19 4.90
CA GLY A 148 9.65 3.12 4.62
C GLY A 148 9.13 1.75 5.03
N LEU A 149 7.84 1.47 4.79
CA LEU A 149 7.28 0.14 4.98
C LEU A 149 7.88 -0.82 3.94
N PRO A 150 8.22 -2.06 4.31
CA PRO A 150 8.64 -3.07 3.35
C PRO A 150 7.60 -3.30 2.24
N TYR A 151 8.08 -3.52 1.02
CA TYR A 151 7.26 -3.88 -0.15
C TYR A 151 6.17 -2.85 -0.51
N PRO A 152 6.50 -1.55 -0.71
CA PRO A 152 5.51 -0.55 -1.08
C PRO A 152 4.93 -0.83 -2.47
N ILE A 153 3.61 -0.81 -2.58
CA ILE A 153 2.88 -1.02 -3.84
C ILE A 153 3.12 0.16 -4.79
N HIS A 154 3.38 -0.15 -6.06
CA HIS A 154 3.43 0.85 -7.12
C HIS A 154 2.02 1.13 -7.65
N TYR A 155 1.77 2.38 -8.01
CA TYR A 155 0.49 2.79 -8.58
C TYR A 155 0.65 3.90 -9.61
N ARG A 156 -0.32 4.00 -10.52
CA ARG A 156 -0.44 5.09 -11.47
C ARG A 156 -1.90 5.28 -11.87
N HIS A 157 -2.39 6.51 -11.84
CA HIS A 157 -3.68 6.84 -12.44
C HIS A 157 -3.59 6.71 -13.96
N VAL A 158 -4.58 6.11 -14.57
CA VAL A 158 -4.66 5.88 -16.01
C VAL A 158 -6.08 6.08 -16.51
N ASN A 159 -6.24 6.57 -17.73
CA ASN A 159 -7.50 6.53 -18.45
C ASN A 159 -7.67 5.14 -19.08
N LEU A 160 -8.76 4.45 -18.77
CA LEU A 160 -9.04 3.12 -19.32
C LEU A 160 -10.04 3.20 -20.47
N TYR A 161 -9.71 2.51 -21.56
CA TYR A 161 -10.66 2.20 -22.65
C TYR A 161 -10.84 0.69 -22.76
N LEU A 162 -12.08 0.25 -22.95
CA LEU A 162 -12.41 -1.14 -23.22
C LEU A 162 -13.17 -1.21 -24.56
N ASN A 163 -12.59 -1.89 -25.57
CA ASN A 163 -13.11 -1.96 -26.93
C ASN A 163 -13.44 -0.56 -27.50
N GLY A 164 -12.54 0.39 -27.33
CA GLY A 164 -12.68 1.77 -27.78
C GLY A 164 -13.63 2.65 -26.94
N LYS A 165 -14.32 2.09 -25.93
CA LYS A 165 -15.22 2.84 -25.06
C LYS A 165 -14.46 3.31 -23.81
N TYR A 166 -14.55 4.61 -23.51
CA TYR A 166 -13.98 5.17 -22.29
C TYR A 166 -14.64 4.60 -21.03
N MET A 167 -13.82 4.10 -20.10
CA MET A 167 -14.26 3.47 -18.86
C MET A 167 -13.95 4.30 -17.62
N GLY A 168 -13.30 5.46 -17.76
CA GLY A 168 -12.97 6.35 -16.67
C GLY A 168 -11.51 6.25 -16.24
N ILE A 169 -11.18 6.95 -15.15
CA ILE A 169 -9.86 6.88 -14.49
C ILE A 169 -9.81 5.62 -13.64
N TYR A 170 -8.75 4.86 -13.78
CA TYR A 170 -8.41 3.68 -12.97
C TYR A 170 -7.08 3.89 -12.29
N VAL A 171 -6.80 3.12 -11.25
CA VAL A 171 -5.46 2.99 -10.70
C VAL A 171 -4.85 1.69 -11.19
N LEU A 172 -3.82 1.81 -12.05
CA LEU A 172 -2.96 0.68 -12.38
C LEU A 172 -2.03 0.43 -11.19
N THR A 173 -1.93 -0.82 -10.74
CA THR A 173 -1.13 -1.18 -9.57
C THR A 173 -0.56 -2.59 -9.70
N ASP A 174 0.41 -2.89 -8.83
CA ASP A 174 0.99 -4.22 -8.68
C ASP A 174 -0.07 -5.26 -8.26
N GLN A 175 0.14 -6.50 -8.64
CA GLN A 175 -0.41 -7.65 -7.95
C GLN A 175 0.47 -7.95 -6.73
N VAL A 176 -0.13 -8.25 -5.58
CA VAL A 176 0.62 -8.75 -4.41
C VAL A 176 1.10 -10.17 -4.70
N GLU A 177 2.39 -10.31 -4.98
CA GLU A 177 3.02 -11.59 -5.34
C GLU A 177 4.53 -11.55 -5.06
N LYS A 178 5.14 -12.74 -4.90
CA LYS A 178 6.60 -12.87 -4.81
C LYS A 178 7.25 -12.49 -6.13
N LYS A 179 7.98 -11.39 -6.17
CA LYS A 179 8.86 -10.95 -7.27
C LYS A 179 9.93 -10.02 -6.68
N SER A 180 11.13 -10.01 -7.27
CA SER A 180 12.27 -9.18 -6.83
C SER A 180 11.99 -7.66 -6.83
N HIS A 181 10.95 -7.20 -7.50
CA HIS A 181 10.54 -5.80 -7.55
C HIS A 181 9.15 -5.54 -6.95
N ARG A 182 8.57 -6.53 -6.27
CA ARG A 182 7.30 -6.46 -5.53
C ARG A 182 7.53 -6.94 -4.09
N VAL A 183 7.21 -8.19 -3.79
CA VAL A 183 7.56 -8.81 -2.52
C VAL A 183 8.79 -9.69 -2.75
N ASP A 184 9.97 -9.11 -2.43
CA ASP A 184 11.27 -9.77 -2.64
C ASP A 184 11.62 -10.63 -1.42
N ILE A 185 11.44 -11.93 -1.58
CA ILE A 185 11.68 -12.93 -0.55
C ILE A 185 12.42 -14.14 -1.13
N GLU A 186 13.15 -14.85 -0.28
CA GLU A 186 13.89 -16.05 -0.65
C GLU A 186 12.95 -17.20 -1.06
N ASP A 187 13.50 -18.24 -1.67
CA ASP A 187 12.71 -19.39 -2.13
C ASP A 187 12.14 -20.23 -0.97
N ASP A 188 12.68 -20.09 0.22
CA ASP A 188 12.17 -20.74 1.43
C ASP A 188 11.33 -19.80 2.31
N GLY A 189 11.10 -18.56 1.84
CA GLY A 189 10.23 -17.58 2.48
C GLY A 189 8.74 -17.85 2.26
N PHE A 190 7.91 -16.99 2.86
CA PHE A 190 6.45 -17.10 2.78
C PHE A 190 5.80 -15.73 2.62
N LEU A 191 4.77 -15.65 1.78
CA LEU A 191 3.83 -14.55 1.67
C LEU A 191 2.42 -15.10 1.86
N PHE A 192 1.69 -14.60 2.84
CA PHE A 192 0.36 -15.10 3.17
C PHE A 192 -0.51 -13.97 3.72
N GLU A 193 -1.81 -14.17 3.69
CA GLU A 193 -2.80 -13.18 4.07
C GLU A 193 -3.64 -13.68 5.22
N ASN A 194 -3.91 -12.83 6.21
CA ASN A 194 -4.97 -13.09 7.15
C ASN A 194 -6.32 -12.77 6.48
N ASP A 195 -7.02 -13.81 6.07
CA ASP A 195 -8.12 -13.72 5.11
C ASP A 195 -9.46 -14.06 5.77
N ASN A 196 -10.42 -13.14 5.63
CA ASN A 196 -11.79 -13.35 6.10
C ASN A 196 -12.63 -14.22 5.13
N TYR A 197 -12.11 -14.47 3.90
CA TYR A 197 -12.74 -15.31 2.87
C TYR A 197 -11.93 -16.57 2.60
N PHE A 198 -11.18 -17.05 3.60
CA PHE A 198 -10.28 -18.20 3.53
C PHE A 198 -10.89 -19.45 2.88
N TRP A 199 -12.19 -19.63 2.94
CA TRP A 199 -12.91 -20.77 2.36
C TRP A 199 -13.02 -20.73 0.83
N GLU A 200 -12.74 -19.58 0.20
CA GLU A 200 -12.71 -19.41 -1.25
C GLU A 200 -11.32 -19.77 -1.82
N GLU A 201 -10.31 -19.91 -0.98
CA GLU A 201 -8.93 -20.17 -1.38
C GLU A 201 -8.60 -21.67 -1.34
N PRO A 202 -7.75 -22.16 -2.26
CA PRO A 202 -7.47 -23.61 -2.40
C PRO A 202 -6.76 -24.22 -1.19
N LEU A 203 -6.02 -23.43 -0.43
CA LEU A 203 -5.32 -23.87 0.77
C LEU A 203 -5.32 -22.76 1.83
N ASN A 204 -5.64 -23.15 3.05
CA ASN A 204 -5.61 -22.26 4.20
C ASN A 204 -5.10 -23.01 5.45
N PHE A 205 -4.76 -22.25 6.50
CA PHE A 205 -4.47 -22.76 7.82
C PHE A 205 -5.05 -21.85 8.91
N MET A 206 -5.27 -22.42 10.08
CA MET A 206 -5.75 -21.68 11.25
C MET A 206 -4.77 -21.85 12.41
N THR A 207 -4.51 -20.76 13.15
CA THR A 207 -3.69 -20.84 14.37
C THR A 207 -4.48 -21.45 15.54
N ASP A 208 -3.79 -22.18 16.41
CA ASP A 208 -4.42 -22.93 17.51
C ASP A 208 -4.97 -22.01 18.59
N LEU A 209 -4.22 -20.95 18.97
CA LEU A 209 -4.56 -20.10 20.11
C LEU A 209 -5.61 -19.04 19.76
N ARG A 210 -5.40 -18.31 18.67
CA ARG A 210 -6.27 -17.19 18.27
C ARG A 210 -7.31 -17.58 17.24
N GLN A 211 -7.16 -18.75 16.62
CA GLN A 211 -8.04 -19.25 15.56
C GLN A 211 -8.16 -18.27 14.38
N TYR A 212 -7.04 -17.62 14.03
CA TYR A 212 -6.95 -16.74 12.88
C TYR A 212 -6.68 -17.56 11.63
N TRP A 213 -7.41 -17.26 10.56
CA TRP A 213 -7.31 -17.95 9.29
C TRP A 213 -6.35 -17.21 8.37
N TYR A 214 -5.52 -18.00 7.66
CA TYR A 214 -4.53 -17.52 6.71
C TYR A 214 -4.60 -18.28 5.41
N THR A 215 -4.37 -17.55 4.29
CA THR A 215 -4.30 -18.10 2.93
C THR A 215 -2.96 -17.77 2.31
N PHE A 216 -2.52 -18.60 1.38
CA PHE A 216 -1.18 -18.49 0.80
C PHE A 216 -1.19 -17.65 -0.48
N LYS A 217 -0.15 -16.83 -0.64
CA LYS A 217 0.21 -16.16 -1.89
C LYS A 217 1.59 -16.63 -2.39
N TYR A 218 2.43 -17.15 -1.50
CA TYR A 218 3.66 -17.85 -1.79
C TYR A 218 4.09 -18.69 -0.55
N PRO A 219 4.50 -19.96 -0.71
CA PRO A 219 4.45 -20.75 -1.96
C PRO A 219 3.02 -20.88 -2.50
N ASP A 220 2.88 -21.02 -3.84
CA ASP A 220 1.57 -21.01 -4.51
C ASP A 220 0.89 -22.38 -4.42
N PRO A 221 -0.28 -22.50 -3.79
CA PRO A 221 -1.01 -23.77 -3.73
C PRO A 221 -1.65 -24.19 -5.07
N GLU A 222 -2.00 -23.22 -5.96
CA GLU A 222 -2.54 -23.55 -7.29
C GLU A 222 -1.49 -24.20 -8.18
N ASP A 223 -0.23 -23.78 -8.08
CA ASP A 223 0.90 -24.36 -8.80
C ASP A 223 1.47 -25.62 -8.10
N GLY A 224 0.89 -26.02 -6.96
CA GLY A 224 1.30 -27.20 -6.19
C GLY A 224 2.61 -27.02 -5.42
N GLU A 225 3.09 -25.80 -5.23
CA GLU A 225 4.32 -25.50 -4.48
C GLU A 225 4.17 -25.76 -2.97
N ILE A 226 2.94 -25.77 -2.48
CA ILE A 226 2.59 -26.11 -1.09
C ILE A 226 1.27 -26.88 -1.05
N VAL A 227 1.23 -27.92 -0.21
CA VAL A 227 0.03 -28.70 0.05
C VAL A 227 -0.17 -28.94 1.54
N SER A 228 -1.41 -29.20 1.94
CA SER A 228 -1.76 -29.47 3.33
C SER A 228 -0.90 -30.57 3.94
N GLY A 229 -0.27 -30.28 5.08
CA GLY A 229 0.54 -31.21 5.84
C GLY A 229 1.93 -31.50 5.27
N ASP A 230 2.38 -30.83 4.23
CA ASP A 230 3.79 -30.92 3.78
C ASP A 230 4.77 -30.20 4.73
N LYS A 231 6.06 -30.21 4.42
CA LYS A 231 7.08 -29.56 5.26
C LYS A 231 6.93 -28.06 5.35
N ASN A 232 6.50 -27.39 4.25
CA ASN A 232 6.32 -25.95 4.19
C ASN A 232 5.08 -25.53 5.00
N TYR A 233 3.98 -26.25 4.80
CA TYR A 233 2.74 -26.05 5.55
C TYR A 233 2.93 -26.21 7.06
N ARG A 234 3.57 -27.33 7.49
CA ARG A 234 3.87 -27.55 8.92
C ARG A 234 4.80 -26.50 9.50
N PHE A 235 5.79 -26.07 8.72
CA PHE A 235 6.72 -25.02 9.19
C PHE A 235 6.00 -23.71 9.49
N ILE A 236 5.25 -23.16 8.52
CA ILE A 236 4.63 -21.84 8.70
C ILE A 236 3.49 -21.88 9.73
N THR A 237 2.71 -22.96 9.78
CA THR A 237 1.68 -23.14 10.82
C THR A 237 2.32 -23.22 12.21
N GLY A 238 3.41 -23.98 12.37
CA GLY A 238 4.18 -24.05 13.60
C GLY A 238 4.78 -22.71 14.00
N PHE A 239 5.40 -22.00 13.05
CA PHE A 239 5.95 -20.65 13.29
C PHE A 239 4.88 -19.67 13.81
N MET A 240 3.70 -19.65 13.19
CA MET A 240 2.61 -18.74 13.61
C MET A 240 2.03 -19.15 14.97
N ASN A 241 1.93 -20.43 15.28
CA ASN A 241 1.51 -20.91 16.60
C ASN A 241 2.54 -20.53 17.69
N ASP A 242 3.84 -20.68 17.41
CA ASP A 242 4.92 -20.31 18.32
C ASP A 242 4.95 -18.79 18.55
N PHE A 243 4.76 -17.99 17.49
CA PHE A 243 4.62 -16.54 17.60
C PHE A 243 3.44 -16.15 18.50
N GLU A 244 2.25 -16.73 18.28
CA GLU A 244 1.08 -16.44 19.11
C GLU A 244 1.31 -16.86 20.57
N ALA A 245 1.90 -18.03 20.81
CA ALA A 245 2.23 -18.49 22.15
C ALA A 245 3.21 -17.53 22.85
N ALA A 246 4.22 -17.03 22.13
CA ALA A 246 5.16 -16.04 22.66
C ALA A 246 4.50 -14.67 22.92
N LEU A 247 3.62 -14.20 22.02
CA LEU A 247 2.94 -12.90 22.16
C LEU A 247 1.92 -12.89 23.30
N TYR A 248 1.17 -13.97 23.47
CA TYR A 248 0.11 -14.04 24.48
C TYR A 248 0.54 -14.69 25.80
N GLY A 249 1.76 -15.23 25.89
CA GLY A 249 2.34 -15.79 27.11
C GLY A 249 2.73 -14.71 28.12
N ASP A 250 3.06 -15.15 29.35
CA ASP A 250 3.42 -14.25 30.47
C ASP A 250 4.76 -13.53 30.21
N THR A 251 5.64 -14.15 29.43
CA THR A 251 6.98 -13.61 29.09
C THR A 251 7.00 -12.80 27.80
N PHE A 252 5.86 -12.33 27.28
CA PHE A 252 5.77 -11.72 25.95
C PHE A 252 6.68 -10.50 25.75
N LYS A 253 7.00 -9.76 26.83
CA LYS A 253 7.91 -8.60 26.79
C LYS A 253 9.39 -8.96 26.80
N ASP A 254 9.74 -10.21 27.00
CA ASP A 254 11.13 -10.64 26.99
C ASP A 254 11.72 -10.56 25.56
N PRO A 255 12.90 -9.94 25.37
CA PRO A 255 13.47 -9.76 24.05
C PRO A 255 13.89 -11.07 23.35
N GLU A 256 14.22 -12.12 24.13
CA GLU A 256 14.83 -13.36 23.60
C GLU A 256 13.78 -14.46 23.39
N ILE A 257 12.74 -14.51 24.23
CA ILE A 257 11.72 -15.56 24.19
C ILE A 257 10.30 -15.05 23.92
N GLY A 258 10.07 -13.73 24.01
CA GLY A 258 8.80 -13.12 23.69
C GLY A 258 8.62 -12.87 22.20
N TYR A 259 7.60 -12.07 21.85
CA TYR A 259 7.20 -11.81 20.44
C TYR A 259 8.33 -11.19 19.59
N ARG A 260 9.27 -10.44 20.20
CA ARG A 260 10.40 -9.79 19.52
C ARG A 260 11.35 -10.77 18.84
N LYS A 261 11.35 -12.03 19.26
CA LYS A 261 12.05 -13.10 18.58
C LYS A 261 11.49 -13.37 17.20
N TYR A 262 10.16 -13.22 17.03
CA TYR A 262 9.42 -13.67 15.85
C TYR A 262 9.12 -12.57 14.84
N ILE A 263 8.88 -11.35 15.28
CA ILE A 263 8.46 -10.27 14.38
C ILE A 263 9.50 -9.16 14.21
N ASP A 264 9.47 -8.53 13.05
CA ASP A 264 10.11 -7.24 12.79
C ASP A 264 9.23 -6.14 13.39
N VAL A 265 9.62 -5.69 14.59
CA VAL A 265 8.82 -4.73 15.38
C VAL A 265 8.67 -3.39 14.66
N GLU A 266 9.70 -2.96 13.93
CA GLU A 266 9.70 -1.72 13.17
C GLU A 266 8.72 -1.79 11.99
N ALA A 267 8.71 -2.89 11.23
CA ALA A 267 7.75 -3.11 10.16
C ALA A 267 6.29 -3.09 10.67
N PHE A 268 6.04 -3.71 11.84
CA PHE A 268 4.71 -3.67 12.47
C PHE A 268 4.32 -2.26 12.92
N ALA A 269 5.25 -1.49 13.49
CA ALA A 269 5.02 -0.10 13.89
C ALA A 269 4.70 0.80 12.68
N LYS A 270 5.46 0.67 11.59
CA LYS A 270 5.24 1.41 10.34
C LYS A 270 3.90 1.07 9.71
N TRP A 271 3.55 -0.22 9.63
CA TRP A 271 2.25 -0.64 9.11
C TRP A 271 1.09 -0.08 9.95
N PHE A 272 1.21 -0.13 11.29
CA PHE A 272 0.23 0.49 12.19
C PHE A 272 0.06 1.97 11.90
N LEU A 273 1.16 2.73 11.75
CA LEU A 273 1.10 4.16 11.46
C LEU A 273 0.40 4.45 10.14
N VAL A 274 0.66 3.68 9.09
CA VAL A 274 -0.02 3.84 7.80
C VAL A 274 -1.52 3.63 7.96
N GLN A 275 -1.94 2.49 8.53
CA GLN A 275 -3.36 2.13 8.64
C GLN A 275 -4.12 3.07 9.57
N GLU A 276 -3.46 3.52 10.64
CA GLU A 276 -4.08 4.44 11.59
C GLU A 276 -4.24 5.84 11.01
N LEU A 277 -3.24 6.36 10.27
CA LEU A 277 -3.33 7.67 9.62
C LEU A 277 -4.42 7.73 8.55
N ILE A 278 -4.54 6.71 7.73
CA ILE A 278 -5.61 6.65 6.72
C ILE A 278 -6.93 6.17 7.30
N ALA A 279 -6.98 5.77 8.58
CA ALA A 279 -8.15 5.20 9.23
C ALA A 279 -8.82 4.12 8.37
N ASN A 280 -8.04 3.14 7.91
CA ASN A 280 -8.54 2.07 7.08
C ASN A 280 -9.41 1.12 7.91
N LEU A 281 -10.67 0.92 7.49
CA LEU A 281 -11.64 0.13 8.23
C LEU A 281 -11.51 -1.38 7.95
N GLU A 282 -10.96 -1.74 6.80
CA GLU A 282 -10.86 -3.11 6.33
C GLU A 282 -9.50 -3.39 5.68
N PRO A 283 -8.38 -3.22 6.44
CA PRO A 283 -7.08 -3.48 5.87
C PRO A 283 -6.90 -4.97 5.56
N ASN A 284 -6.45 -5.29 4.37
CA ASN A 284 -5.88 -6.59 4.11
C ASN A 284 -4.56 -6.72 4.86
N MET A 285 -4.42 -7.78 5.65
CA MET A 285 -3.22 -8.03 6.45
C MET A 285 -2.35 -9.09 5.78
N TYR A 286 -1.43 -8.64 4.94
CA TYR A 286 -0.40 -9.50 4.40
C TYR A 286 0.75 -9.65 5.38
N TYR A 287 1.26 -10.87 5.48
CA TYR A 287 2.43 -11.22 6.28
C TYR A 287 3.52 -11.79 5.38
N VAL A 288 4.73 -11.39 5.66
CA VAL A 288 5.91 -11.81 4.90
C VAL A 288 6.94 -12.38 5.86
N LEU A 289 7.32 -13.62 5.64
CA LEU A 289 8.51 -14.20 6.24
C LEU A 289 9.58 -14.28 5.14
N PRO A 290 10.57 -13.36 5.10
CA PRO A 290 11.51 -13.25 3.98
C PRO A 290 12.33 -14.52 3.72
N SER A 291 12.69 -15.25 4.77
CA SER A 291 13.29 -16.58 4.78
C SER A 291 12.91 -17.28 6.06
N ARG A 292 13.18 -18.58 6.19
CA ARG A 292 12.86 -19.33 7.42
C ARG A 292 13.56 -18.81 8.67
N ASP A 293 14.74 -18.20 8.51
CA ASP A 293 15.55 -17.68 9.61
C ASP A 293 15.28 -16.18 9.88
N SER A 294 14.37 -15.58 9.11
CA SER A 294 14.01 -14.17 9.23
C SER A 294 12.92 -13.92 10.28
N LYS A 295 12.71 -12.66 10.61
CA LYS A 295 11.55 -12.23 11.38
C LYS A 295 10.37 -11.96 10.46
N LEU A 296 9.17 -12.23 10.96
CA LEU A 296 7.92 -11.95 10.29
C LEU A 296 7.73 -10.44 10.12
N GLN A 297 7.48 -10.01 8.91
CA GLN A 297 7.10 -8.65 8.56
C GLN A 297 5.61 -8.59 8.25
N ILE A 298 5.04 -7.39 8.26
CA ILE A 298 3.66 -7.14 7.87
C ILE A 298 3.65 -6.14 6.72
N GLY A 299 2.91 -6.46 5.66
CA GLY A 299 2.87 -5.72 4.39
C GLY A 299 2.89 -6.69 3.20
N PRO A 300 2.71 -6.15 1.98
CA PRO A 300 2.39 -4.77 1.66
C PRO A 300 1.04 -4.32 2.22
N VAL A 301 0.81 -2.99 2.27
CA VAL A 301 -0.54 -2.45 2.51
C VAL A 301 -1.38 -2.62 1.25
N TRP A 302 -2.65 -2.95 1.43
CA TRP A 302 -3.58 -3.19 0.33
C TRP A 302 -5.00 -2.84 0.75
N ASP A 303 -5.83 -2.47 -0.24
CA ASP A 303 -7.26 -2.19 -0.09
C ASP A 303 -7.56 -1.00 0.85
N ALA A 304 -7.43 0.21 0.32
CA ALA A 304 -7.68 1.45 1.04
C ALA A 304 -8.90 2.22 0.52
N GLU A 305 -9.73 1.64 -0.35
CA GLU A 305 -10.89 2.37 -0.88
C GLU A 305 -11.82 2.84 0.25
N TRP A 306 -11.94 2.06 1.32
CA TRP A 306 -12.77 2.36 2.51
C TRP A 306 -12.00 3.10 3.63
N SER A 307 -11.01 3.90 3.27
CA SER A 307 -10.20 4.69 4.20
C SER A 307 -10.51 6.19 4.12
N LEU A 308 -9.77 7.00 4.89
CA LEU A 308 -9.81 8.46 4.86
C LEU A 308 -11.23 9.02 4.95
N GLY A 309 -12.01 8.47 5.87
CA GLY A 309 -13.34 8.94 6.19
C GLY A 309 -14.42 8.64 5.16
N LEU A 310 -14.19 7.76 4.18
CA LEU A 310 -15.20 7.48 3.14
C LEU A 310 -16.52 6.94 3.74
N ALA A 311 -16.47 6.10 4.76
CA ALA A 311 -17.61 5.38 5.33
C ALA A 311 -18.14 5.97 6.64
N TYR A 312 -18.04 7.28 6.84
CA TYR A 312 -18.47 7.92 8.08
C TYR A 312 -19.74 8.77 7.92
N ARG A 313 -20.90 8.12 8.03
CA ARG A 313 -22.15 8.81 8.35
C ARG A 313 -22.71 8.28 9.66
N GLU A 314 -22.96 9.19 10.61
CA GLU A 314 -23.40 8.85 11.97
C GLU A 314 -24.83 8.33 12.05
N ASP A 315 -25.67 8.53 11.04
CA ASP A 315 -27.11 8.53 11.15
C ASP A 315 -27.84 7.29 10.60
N GLU A 316 -27.17 6.38 9.85
CA GLU A 316 -27.93 5.29 9.19
C GLU A 316 -27.42 3.85 9.36
N TYR A 317 -26.20 3.61 9.94
CA TYR A 317 -25.63 2.26 10.02
C TYR A 317 -24.85 1.99 11.31
N ALA A 318 -25.58 1.62 12.35
CA ALA A 318 -25.02 1.33 13.68
C ALA A 318 -24.07 0.13 13.77
N GLY A 319 -23.87 -0.64 12.71
CA GLY A 319 -22.98 -1.80 12.69
C GLY A 319 -21.58 -1.53 12.09
N TRP A 320 -21.53 -0.74 11.02
CA TRP A 320 -20.33 -0.42 10.25
C TRP A 320 -19.89 1.02 10.45
N ALA A 321 -20.85 1.90 10.41
CA ALA A 321 -20.65 3.35 10.53
C ALA A 321 -20.44 3.82 11.98
N SER A 322 -20.37 2.91 12.93
CA SER A 322 -20.08 3.26 14.32
C SER A 322 -18.60 3.51 14.60
N LEU A 323 -17.75 3.52 13.57
CA LEU A 323 -16.42 4.10 13.67
C LEU A 323 -16.56 5.60 13.40
N PRO A 324 -16.40 6.42 14.41
CA PRO A 324 -16.81 7.79 14.32
C PRO A 324 -15.84 8.67 13.58
N THR A 325 -16.40 9.72 13.01
CA THR A 325 -15.70 10.94 12.62
C THR A 325 -14.89 11.58 13.75
N GLN A 326 -15.08 11.12 15.00
CA GLN A 326 -14.33 11.64 16.13
C GLN A 326 -13.06 10.82 16.38
N PRO A 327 -11.90 11.49 16.45
CA PRO A 327 -10.59 10.86 16.63
C PRO A 327 -10.52 9.84 17.78
N ASP A 328 -11.25 10.06 18.87
CA ASP A 328 -11.17 9.24 20.08
C ASP A 328 -11.69 7.80 19.92
N ARG A 329 -12.53 7.54 18.92
CA ARG A 329 -13.06 6.19 18.68
C ARG A 329 -12.19 5.34 17.75
N HIS A 330 -11.18 5.92 17.14
CA HIS A 330 -10.18 5.16 16.37
C HIS A 330 -9.32 4.24 17.25
N GLN A 331 -9.27 4.46 18.57
CA GLN A 331 -8.69 3.49 19.51
C GLN A 331 -9.30 2.09 19.39
N GLN A 332 -10.53 1.97 18.89
CA GLN A 332 -11.18 0.67 18.69
C GLN A 332 -10.71 -0.05 17.42
N ILE A 333 -10.02 0.61 16.47
CA ILE A 333 -9.56 -0.05 15.25
C ILE A 333 -8.38 -0.96 15.59
N TRP A 334 -7.32 -0.45 16.15
CA TRP A 334 -6.15 -1.28 16.45
C TRP A 334 -6.43 -2.38 17.46
N SER A 335 -7.37 -2.21 18.40
CA SER A 335 -7.81 -3.27 19.32
C SER A 335 -8.55 -4.42 18.64
N LYS A 336 -9.11 -4.20 17.43
CA LYS A 336 -9.69 -5.22 16.57
C LYS A 336 -8.65 -5.86 15.65
N TRP A 337 -7.50 -5.26 15.49
CA TRP A 337 -6.43 -5.75 14.64
C TRP A 337 -5.54 -6.73 15.38
N LYS A 338 -6.16 -7.81 15.76
CA LYS A 338 -5.59 -9.09 16.16
C LYS A 338 -4.41 -8.96 17.14
N TYR A 339 -3.19 -8.72 16.66
CA TYR A 339 -2.00 -8.72 17.50
C TYR A 339 -1.71 -7.36 18.14
N PHE A 340 -2.15 -6.26 17.53
CA PHE A 340 -1.79 -4.91 17.96
C PHE A 340 -2.27 -4.58 19.38
N GLY A 341 -3.47 -5.04 19.77
CA GLY A 341 -3.93 -4.84 21.14
C GLY A 341 -2.95 -5.34 22.19
N ARG A 342 -2.35 -6.53 21.96
CA ARG A 342 -1.37 -7.10 22.87
C ARG A 342 0.00 -6.43 22.73
N LEU A 343 0.43 -6.06 21.53
CA LEU A 343 1.70 -5.36 21.29
C LEU A 343 1.74 -4.02 22.02
N PHE A 344 0.64 -3.26 22.02
CA PHE A 344 0.56 -1.97 22.73
C PHE A 344 0.61 -2.08 24.26
N GLU A 345 0.50 -3.27 24.85
CA GLU A 345 0.76 -3.49 26.27
C GLU A 345 2.26 -3.53 26.60
N ASP A 346 3.15 -3.60 25.59
CA ASP A 346 4.59 -3.53 25.78
C ASP A 346 5.09 -2.08 25.58
N PRO A 347 5.64 -1.42 26.62
CA PRO A 347 6.26 -0.10 26.48
C PRO A 347 7.36 -0.03 25.42
N TYR A 348 8.04 -1.15 25.12
CA TYR A 348 9.00 -1.21 24.03
C TYR A 348 8.34 -1.01 22.67
N PHE A 349 7.25 -1.72 22.38
CA PHE A 349 6.51 -1.52 21.13
C PHE A 349 6.02 -0.08 21.00
N VAL A 350 5.44 0.48 22.06
CA VAL A 350 5.01 1.88 22.10
C VAL A 350 6.18 2.83 21.79
N SER A 351 7.37 2.56 22.36
CA SER A 351 8.55 3.39 22.09
C SER A 351 8.99 3.35 20.61
N VAL A 352 8.91 2.18 19.97
CA VAL A 352 9.21 2.02 18.53
C VAL A 352 8.18 2.78 17.70
N VAL A 353 6.88 2.61 17.98
CA VAL A 353 5.82 3.36 17.26
C VAL A 353 6.02 4.87 17.39
N ARG A 354 6.37 5.37 18.58
CA ARG A 354 6.67 6.79 18.78
C ARG A 354 7.88 7.25 18.00
N ALA A 355 8.95 6.46 17.96
CA ALA A 355 10.15 6.81 17.21
C ALA A 355 9.85 6.90 15.70
N GLU A 356 9.13 5.92 15.15
CA GLU A 356 8.70 5.93 13.74
C GLU A 356 7.74 7.09 13.45
N TRP A 357 6.86 7.44 14.39
CA TRP A 357 5.99 8.60 14.27
C TRP A 357 6.77 9.92 14.17
N GLU A 358 7.76 10.13 15.05
CA GLU A 358 8.61 11.32 15.01
C GLU A 358 9.36 11.44 13.68
N MET A 359 9.85 10.32 13.14
CA MET A 359 10.51 10.29 11.83
C MET A 359 9.54 10.59 10.71
N LEU A 360 8.34 10.03 10.75
CA LEU A 360 7.31 10.27 9.74
C LEU A 360 6.85 11.73 9.73
N LYS A 361 6.65 12.35 10.89
CA LYS A 361 6.25 13.78 11.00
C LYS A 361 7.18 14.71 10.21
N LEU A 362 8.47 14.42 10.17
CA LEU A 362 9.43 15.22 9.39
C LEU A 362 9.21 15.13 7.88
N GLN A 363 8.57 14.08 7.41
CA GLN A 363 8.32 13.84 5.99
C GLN A 363 6.91 14.25 5.54
N LEU A 364 5.98 14.45 6.47
CA LEU A 364 4.59 14.79 6.15
C LEU A 364 4.43 16.03 5.25
N PRO A 365 5.19 17.13 5.39
CA PRO A 365 5.07 18.26 4.47
C PRO A 365 5.40 17.88 3.02
N THR A 366 6.46 17.08 2.80
CA THR A 366 6.83 16.57 1.47
C THR A 366 5.77 15.62 0.94
N PHE A 367 5.25 14.73 1.79
CA PHE A 367 4.14 13.85 1.46
C PHE A 367 2.89 14.63 1.01
N GLN A 368 2.48 15.65 1.76
CA GLN A 368 1.31 16.48 1.40
C GLN A 368 1.51 17.18 0.06
N THR A 369 2.69 17.77 -0.19
CA THR A 369 3.02 18.36 -1.49
C THR A 369 2.94 17.33 -2.61
N LYS A 370 3.41 16.10 -2.38
CA LYS A 370 3.28 15.01 -3.34
C LYS A 370 1.82 14.66 -3.62
N MET A 371 0.96 14.59 -2.61
CA MET A 371 -0.46 14.31 -2.79
C MET A 371 -1.19 15.39 -3.56
N GLN A 372 -0.86 16.66 -3.32
CA GLN A 372 -1.38 17.79 -4.11
C GLN A 372 -0.95 17.68 -5.58
N SER A 373 0.29 17.30 -5.84
CA SER A 373 0.78 17.07 -7.21
C SER A 373 0.04 15.90 -7.88
N VAL A 374 -0.28 14.81 -7.14
CA VAL A 374 -1.07 13.70 -7.66
C VAL A 374 -2.50 14.17 -8.01
N ALA A 375 -3.16 14.93 -7.13
CA ALA A 375 -4.47 15.49 -7.42
C ALA A 375 -4.44 16.39 -8.65
N ALA A 376 -3.46 17.31 -8.73
CA ALA A 376 -3.30 18.19 -9.89
C ALA A 376 -3.15 17.40 -11.21
N SER A 377 -2.42 16.27 -11.19
CA SER A 377 -2.19 15.44 -12.38
C SER A 377 -3.45 14.80 -12.98
N ILE A 378 -4.53 14.67 -12.22
CA ILE A 378 -5.80 14.09 -12.68
C ILE A 378 -6.94 15.13 -12.74
N SER A 379 -6.66 16.38 -12.41
CA SER A 379 -7.67 17.44 -12.26
C SER A 379 -8.50 17.70 -13.53
N GLU A 380 -7.92 17.56 -14.70
CA GLU A 380 -8.64 17.71 -15.97
C GLU A 380 -9.37 16.41 -16.35
N ALA A 381 -8.71 15.26 -16.16
CA ALA A 381 -9.26 13.96 -16.56
C ALA A 381 -10.45 13.50 -15.70
N GLN A 382 -10.55 13.97 -14.44
CA GLN A 382 -11.65 13.61 -13.55
C GLN A 382 -13.02 14.00 -14.09
N ALA A 383 -13.14 15.10 -14.84
CA ALA A 383 -14.40 15.54 -15.40
C ALA A 383 -15.01 14.48 -16.34
N ALA A 384 -14.20 13.90 -17.21
CA ALA A 384 -14.63 12.82 -18.11
C ALA A 384 -15.02 11.54 -17.35
N ASN A 385 -14.30 11.22 -16.24
CA ASN A 385 -14.66 10.09 -15.39
C ASN A 385 -16.05 10.25 -14.79
N PHE A 386 -16.36 11.44 -14.25
CA PHE A 386 -17.64 11.69 -13.59
C PHE A 386 -18.78 12.00 -14.58
N ASP A 387 -18.46 12.49 -15.78
CA ASP A 387 -19.43 12.53 -16.87
C ASP A 387 -19.84 11.10 -17.30
N ARG A 388 -18.91 10.17 -17.26
CA ARG A 388 -19.18 8.75 -17.59
C ARG A 388 -19.99 8.03 -16.52
N TRP A 389 -19.71 8.24 -15.22
CA TRP A 389 -20.26 7.43 -14.13
C TRP A 389 -21.27 8.13 -13.24
N HIS A 390 -21.38 9.48 -13.32
CA HIS A 390 -22.35 10.32 -12.61
C HIS A 390 -22.41 10.10 -11.07
N THR A 391 -21.28 9.75 -10.45
CA THR A 391 -21.26 9.37 -9.03
C THR A 391 -21.08 10.53 -8.06
N LEU A 392 -20.70 11.74 -8.52
CA LEU A 392 -20.39 12.89 -7.64
C LEU A 392 -21.55 13.38 -6.79
N THR A 393 -22.79 13.22 -7.27
CA THR A 393 -23.96 13.85 -6.67
C THR A 393 -24.91 12.87 -5.97
N TRP A 394 -24.50 11.59 -5.87
CA TRP A 394 -25.30 10.59 -5.17
C TRP A 394 -24.42 9.58 -4.42
N HIS A 395 -25.01 8.96 -3.41
CA HIS A 395 -24.33 7.95 -2.61
C HIS A 395 -24.26 6.63 -3.38
N VAL A 396 -23.05 6.21 -3.78
CA VAL A 396 -22.81 4.94 -4.47
C VAL A 396 -23.24 3.74 -3.63
N SER A 397 -23.06 3.86 -2.32
CA SER A 397 -23.53 2.92 -1.32
C SER A 397 -24.00 3.68 -0.08
N VAL A 398 -24.87 3.05 0.69
CA VAL A 398 -25.40 3.67 1.91
C VAL A 398 -24.25 3.87 2.91
N GLY A 399 -24.24 5.03 3.57
CA GLY A 399 -23.21 5.37 4.55
C GLY A 399 -21.92 5.95 4.00
N LEU A 400 -21.75 6.02 2.66
CA LEU A 400 -20.60 6.69 2.07
C LEU A 400 -20.81 8.19 1.95
N ILE A 401 -19.75 8.95 2.17
CA ILE A 401 -19.78 10.42 2.00
C ILE A 401 -20.01 10.82 0.54
N CYS A 402 -20.53 12.03 0.34
CA CYS A 402 -20.78 12.61 -0.96
C CYS A 402 -20.74 14.14 -0.86
N GLU A 403 -19.62 14.74 -1.23
CA GLU A 403 -19.38 16.17 -1.15
C GLU A 403 -19.90 16.96 -2.37
N GLY A 404 -20.30 16.26 -3.43
CA GLY A 404 -21.00 16.79 -4.59
C GLY A 404 -20.12 17.34 -5.70
N THR A 405 -18.83 17.62 -5.46
CA THR A 405 -17.84 17.94 -6.50
C THR A 405 -16.50 17.27 -6.20
N TRP A 406 -15.72 17.00 -7.24
CA TRP A 406 -14.42 16.36 -7.08
C TRP A 406 -13.45 17.17 -6.18
N GLU A 407 -13.41 18.47 -6.34
CA GLU A 407 -12.56 19.34 -5.54
C GLU A 407 -12.92 19.28 -4.05
N LYS A 408 -14.20 19.18 -3.72
CA LYS A 408 -14.65 19.00 -2.33
C LYS A 408 -14.33 17.62 -1.79
N GLU A 409 -14.43 16.58 -2.61
CA GLU A 409 -14.01 15.22 -2.23
C GLU A 409 -12.50 15.15 -1.93
N VAL A 410 -11.67 15.80 -2.75
CA VAL A 410 -10.22 15.95 -2.49
C VAL A 410 -9.98 16.74 -1.21
N GLN A 411 -10.62 17.90 -1.06
CA GLN A 411 -10.52 18.74 0.14
C GLN A 411 -10.93 17.98 1.41
N TYR A 412 -11.96 17.13 1.32
CA TYR A 412 -12.40 16.30 2.43
C TYR A 412 -11.29 15.31 2.85
N VAL A 413 -10.68 14.61 1.88
CA VAL A 413 -9.57 13.67 2.14
C VAL A 413 -8.38 14.39 2.78
N GLU A 414 -7.99 15.56 2.28
CA GLU A 414 -6.89 16.36 2.83
C GLU A 414 -7.18 16.80 4.27
N THR A 415 -8.39 17.30 4.51
CA THR A 415 -8.82 17.73 5.85
C THR A 415 -8.86 16.58 6.82
N PHE A 416 -9.46 15.45 6.42
CA PHE A 416 -9.51 14.24 7.25
C PHE A 416 -8.11 13.74 7.61
N PHE A 417 -7.19 13.70 6.66
CA PHE A 417 -5.81 13.29 6.91
C PHE A 417 -5.09 14.25 7.87
N ALA A 418 -5.28 15.56 7.74
CA ALA A 418 -4.73 16.56 8.65
C ALA A 418 -5.25 16.38 10.09
N ASP A 419 -6.55 16.12 10.24
CA ASP A 419 -7.17 15.85 11.55
C ASP A 419 -6.61 14.57 12.16
N ARG A 420 -6.36 13.53 11.33
CA ARG A 420 -5.74 12.28 11.79
C ARG A 420 -4.31 12.46 12.28
N ILE A 421 -3.52 13.32 11.64
CA ILE A 421 -2.18 13.68 12.12
C ILE A 421 -2.26 14.27 13.53
N GLY A 422 -3.13 15.26 13.74
CA GLY A 422 -3.31 15.90 15.04
C GLY A 422 -3.80 14.94 16.12
N TRP A 423 -4.75 14.07 15.75
CA TRP A 423 -5.26 13.06 16.66
C TRP A 423 -4.17 12.03 17.03
N LEU A 424 -3.42 11.49 16.07
CA LEU A 424 -2.41 10.46 16.31
C LEU A 424 -1.26 11.02 17.16
N ASP A 425 -0.85 12.26 16.94
CA ASP A 425 0.14 12.94 17.78
C ASP A 425 -0.31 13.02 19.24
N THR A 426 -1.57 13.41 19.45
CA THR A 426 -2.17 13.46 20.81
C THR A 426 -2.33 12.07 21.41
N PHE A 427 -2.75 11.08 20.63
CA PHE A 427 -2.94 9.70 21.08
C PHE A 427 -1.61 9.10 21.53
N LEU A 428 -0.58 9.15 20.69
CA LEU A 428 0.73 8.59 21.01
C LEU A 428 1.43 9.32 22.19
N ALA A 429 1.18 10.61 22.37
CA ALA A 429 1.71 11.35 23.52
C ALA A 429 1.14 10.86 24.87
N ARG A 430 -0.07 10.26 24.88
CA ARG A 430 -0.73 9.76 26.09
C ARG A 430 -0.37 8.32 26.46
N LEU A 431 0.15 7.51 25.53
CA LEU A 431 0.60 6.14 25.78
C LEU A 431 1.87 6.09 26.59
#